data_d20aefb535bdf5b54d420f95cd10ba51
#
_entry.id   d20aefb535bdf5b54d420f95cd10ba51
#
_cell.length_a   1.000
_cell.length_b   1.000
_cell.length_c   1.000
_cell.angle_alpha   90.00
_cell.angle_beta   90.00
_cell.angle_gamma   90.00
#
_symmetry.space_group_name_H-M   'P 1'
#
loop_
_entity.id
_entity.type
_entity.pdbx_description
1 polymer ?
#
loop_
_entity_poly.entity_id
_entity_poly.type
_entity_poly.pdbx_seq_one_letter_code
_entity_poly.pdbx_strand_id
1 'polypeptide(L)'
;MHVNNVNSNDEYKKQIRYLKRYNTLSLIVTLCFGILLFLFLVYLFTNQFSSFWAYYVLGILAALCAIIMNFLLSLKPFLALTTPLNDECDPHKFIALNQAINRRPHPLPLVYSLGYFFLGHFEASAMYAEQVSKSNSPFFLRYKWSILIYKASSEYMQGDFSTARHTIRNFEDFFHNSTPKVQEKNKNIRLFLLLLQAIMDLDIEKINEYRNVYQHSIRSFPKLTAAWLTYLLGIAAYYVNDYETAFQYFSSLMQGYEKTFLAQAASEYIEKIKPLLFVAETR
;
A
#
# COMPACT_ATOMS: atom_id res chain seq x y z
N MET A 1 -18.92 -23.99 -12.72
CA MET A 1 -18.56 -23.25 -11.49
C MET A 1 -19.04 -21.80 -11.56
N HIS A 2 -20.35 -21.52 -11.41
CA HIS A 2 -20.92 -20.17 -11.63
C HIS A 2 -21.84 -19.68 -10.47
N VAL A 3 -21.77 -20.27 -9.26
CA VAL A 3 -22.76 -20.00 -8.20
C VAL A 3 -22.30 -18.96 -7.16
N ASN A 4 -21.00 -18.62 -7.08
CA ASN A 4 -20.49 -17.74 -6.00
C ASN A 4 -20.41 -16.23 -6.34
N ASN A 5 -20.73 -15.80 -7.56
CA ASN A 5 -20.56 -14.40 -7.96
C ASN A 5 -21.73 -13.47 -7.58
N VAL A 6 -22.91 -14.00 -7.27
CA VAL A 6 -24.11 -13.18 -6.97
C VAL A 6 -24.07 -12.64 -5.54
N ASN A 7 -23.65 -13.45 -4.57
CA ASN A 7 -23.58 -13.04 -3.15
C ASN A 7 -22.49 -11.98 -2.89
N SER A 8 -21.36 -12.04 -3.59
CA SER A 8 -20.27 -11.07 -3.42
C SER A 8 -20.66 -9.65 -3.85
N ASN A 9 -21.50 -9.53 -4.90
CA ASN A 9 -21.90 -8.23 -5.43
C ASN A 9 -22.88 -7.48 -4.50
N ASP A 10 -23.75 -8.21 -3.79
CA ASP A 10 -24.72 -7.59 -2.87
C ASP A 10 -24.07 -7.19 -1.53
N GLU A 11 -23.17 -7.98 -1.01
CA GLU A 11 -22.37 -7.62 0.17
C GLU A 11 -21.51 -6.38 -0.11
N TYR A 12 -20.91 -6.33 -1.28
CA TYR A 12 -20.13 -5.22 -1.79
C TYR A 12 -20.96 -3.92 -1.90
N LYS A 13 -22.14 -3.97 -2.51
CA LYS A 13 -23.08 -2.83 -2.58
C LYS A 13 -23.53 -2.37 -1.18
N LYS A 14 -23.70 -3.30 -0.24
CA LYS A 14 -24.04 -3.00 1.16
C LYS A 14 -22.89 -2.25 1.85
N GLN A 15 -21.65 -2.68 1.63
CA GLN A 15 -20.44 -2.05 2.18
C GLN A 15 -20.23 -0.63 1.61
N ILE A 16 -20.42 -0.42 0.31
CA ILE A 16 -20.39 0.92 -0.31
C ILE A 16 -21.45 1.83 0.28
N ARG A 17 -22.71 1.33 0.44
CA ARG A 17 -23.79 2.12 1.04
C ARG A 17 -23.48 2.51 2.49
N TYR A 18 -22.92 1.58 3.27
CA TYR A 18 -22.49 1.84 4.63
C TYR A 18 -21.42 2.94 4.70
N LEU A 19 -20.36 2.84 3.89
CA LEU A 19 -19.28 3.82 3.87
C LEU A 19 -19.74 5.20 3.39
N LYS A 20 -20.64 5.26 2.38
CA LYS A 20 -21.24 6.53 1.94
C LYS A 20 -22.08 7.19 3.04
N ARG A 21 -22.92 6.41 3.75
CA ARG A 21 -23.72 6.89 4.88
C ARG A 21 -22.81 7.38 6.02
N TYR A 22 -21.76 6.63 6.31
CA TYR A 22 -20.80 6.98 7.36
C TYR A 22 -20.09 8.31 7.06
N ASN A 23 -19.62 8.52 5.82
CA ASN A 23 -19.00 9.79 5.40
C ASN A 23 -19.98 10.96 5.48
N THR A 24 -21.24 10.74 5.12
CA THR A 24 -22.30 11.78 5.24
C THR A 24 -22.59 12.10 6.70
N LEU A 25 -22.70 11.08 7.55
CA LEU A 25 -22.93 11.26 8.99
C LEU A 25 -21.76 11.98 9.66
N SER A 26 -20.52 11.61 9.33
CA SER A 26 -19.30 12.28 9.82
C SER A 26 -19.30 13.78 9.47
N LEU A 27 -19.67 14.11 8.22
CA LEU A 27 -19.76 15.51 7.78
C LEU A 27 -20.84 16.28 8.57
N ILE A 28 -22.03 15.69 8.77
CA ILE A 28 -23.13 16.30 9.52
C ILE A 28 -22.71 16.54 10.97
N VAL A 29 -22.11 15.53 11.62
CA VAL A 29 -21.64 15.65 13.01
C VAL A 29 -20.59 16.76 13.14
N THR A 30 -19.64 16.84 12.20
CA THR A 30 -18.60 17.90 12.20
C THR A 30 -19.21 19.28 12.02
N LEU A 31 -20.20 19.43 11.12
CA LEU A 31 -20.94 20.70 10.92
C LEU A 31 -21.76 21.10 12.15
N CYS A 32 -22.53 20.16 12.72
CA CYS A 32 -23.31 20.43 13.94
C CYS A 32 -22.39 20.83 15.09
N PHE A 33 -21.26 20.18 15.27
CA PHE A 33 -20.31 20.53 16.30
C PHE A 33 -19.69 21.91 16.08
N GLY A 34 -19.34 22.25 14.83
CA GLY A 34 -18.85 23.58 14.46
C GLY A 34 -19.86 24.69 14.73
N ILE A 35 -21.15 24.45 14.43
CA ILE A 35 -22.25 25.39 14.72
C ILE A 35 -22.43 25.55 16.22
N LEU A 36 -22.44 24.45 16.99
CA LEU A 36 -22.56 24.51 18.46
C LEU A 36 -21.40 25.29 19.11
N LEU A 37 -20.18 25.04 18.62
CA LEU A 37 -18.99 25.76 19.06
C LEU A 37 -19.11 27.27 18.77
N PHE A 38 -19.55 27.61 17.56
CA PHE A 38 -19.76 29.00 17.17
C PHE A 38 -20.83 29.70 18.04
N LEU A 39 -21.97 29.05 18.24
CA LEU A 39 -23.03 29.57 19.10
C LEU A 39 -22.58 29.73 20.56
N PHE A 40 -21.78 28.77 21.04
CA PHE A 40 -21.19 28.85 22.38
C PHE A 40 -20.21 30.04 22.50
N LEU A 41 -19.35 30.26 21.49
CA LEU A 41 -18.48 31.44 21.48
C LEU A 41 -19.26 32.76 21.45
N VAL A 42 -20.31 32.84 20.62
CA VAL A 42 -21.19 34.02 20.57
C VAL A 42 -21.86 34.26 21.93
N TYR A 43 -22.38 33.20 22.57
CA TYR A 43 -22.96 33.28 23.92
C TYR A 43 -21.96 33.80 24.95
N LEU A 44 -20.70 33.35 24.87
CA LEU A 44 -19.64 33.82 25.76
C LEU A 44 -19.29 35.29 25.54
N PHE A 45 -19.28 35.77 24.30
CA PHE A 45 -19.00 37.17 23.96
C PHE A 45 -20.13 38.12 24.39
N THR A 46 -21.38 37.63 24.39
CA THR A 46 -22.55 38.47 24.74
C THR A 46 -22.81 38.58 26.24
N ASN A 47 -22.39 37.59 27.04
CA ASN A 47 -22.60 37.55 28.48
C ASN A 47 -21.37 37.99 29.28
N GLN A 48 -21.00 39.22 29.32
CA GLN A 48 -19.89 39.89 30.05
C GLN A 48 -19.33 39.10 31.26
N PHE A 49 -18.60 38.04 31.02
CA PHE A 49 -18.00 37.24 32.08
C PHE A 49 -16.63 37.76 32.49
N SER A 50 -16.36 37.81 33.79
CA SER A 50 -15.17 38.39 34.42
C SER A 50 -13.87 37.58 34.32
N SER A 51 -13.86 36.45 33.64
CA SER A 51 -12.67 35.56 33.53
C SER A 51 -12.37 35.20 32.10
N PHE A 52 -11.70 36.10 31.39
CA PHE A 52 -11.25 35.94 30.00
C PHE A 52 -10.46 34.62 29.75
N TRP A 53 -9.64 34.21 30.69
CA TRP A 53 -8.81 32.98 30.58
C TRP A 53 -9.61 31.68 30.58
N ALA A 54 -10.70 31.59 31.33
CA ALA A 54 -11.50 30.36 31.36
C ALA A 54 -12.14 30.06 29.99
N TYR A 55 -12.50 31.10 29.25
CA TYR A 55 -13.08 30.99 27.91
C TYR A 55 -12.06 30.55 26.84
N TYR A 56 -10.84 31.08 26.94
CA TYR A 56 -9.74 30.64 26.04
C TYR A 56 -9.46 29.16 26.22
N VAL A 57 -9.36 28.72 27.48
CA VAL A 57 -9.09 27.29 27.77
C VAL A 57 -10.23 26.38 27.28
N LEU A 58 -11.49 26.77 27.51
CA LEU A 58 -12.68 26.04 27.06
C LEU A 58 -12.76 26.00 25.50
N GLY A 59 -12.48 27.13 24.85
CA GLY A 59 -12.41 27.17 23.37
C GLY A 59 -11.36 26.26 22.78
N ILE A 60 -10.17 26.25 23.37
CA ILE A 60 -9.07 25.35 22.95
C ILE A 60 -9.46 23.89 23.19
N LEU A 61 -10.04 23.55 24.34
CA LEU A 61 -10.49 22.18 24.63
C LEU A 61 -11.59 21.73 23.66
N ALA A 62 -12.54 22.57 23.34
CA ALA A 62 -13.59 22.26 22.37
C ALA A 62 -13.03 22.06 20.96
N ALA A 63 -12.09 22.90 20.52
CA ALA A 63 -11.39 22.72 19.23
C ALA A 63 -10.59 21.42 19.19
N LEU A 64 -9.87 21.08 20.26
CA LEU A 64 -9.15 19.81 20.36
C LEU A 64 -10.09 18.61 20.31
N CYS A 65 -11.21 18.65 21.03
CA CYS A 65 -12.23 17.60 20.97
C CYS A 65 -12.82 17.43 19.56
N ALA A 66 -13.07 18.54 18.84
CA ALA A 66 -13.55 18.49 17.46
C ALA A 66 -12.53 17.86 16.51
N ILE A 67 -11.24 18.19 16.65
CA ILE A 67 -10.16 17.63 15.87
C ILE A 67 -10.02 16.13 16.13
N ILE A 68 -10.02 15.72 17.41
CA ILE A 68 -9.94 14.31 17.80
C ILE A 68 -11.15 13.53 17.28
N MET A 69 -12.35 14.08 17.43
CA MET A 69 -13.57 13.43 16.94
C MET A 69 -13.59 13.30 15.43
N ASN A 70 -13.18 14.33 14.69
CA ASN A 70 -13.05 14.26 13.24
C ASN A 70 -11.98 13.23 12.80
N PHE A 71 -10.86 13.16 13.51
CA PHE A 71 -9.83 12.14 13.27
C PHE A 71 -10.37 10.72 13.50
N LEU A 72 -11.03 10.47 14.63
CA LEU A 72 -11.62 9.16 14.95
C LEU A 72 -12.71 8.76 13.97
N LEU A 73 -13.56 9.71 13.54
CA LEU A 73 -14.61 9.50 12.56
C LEU A 73 -14.06 9.24 11.14
N SER A 74 -12.89 9.77 10.81
CA SER A 74 -12.23 9.52 9.49
C SER A 74 -11.45 8.22 9.44
N LEU A 75 -11.05 7.66 10.58
CA LEU A 75 -10.20 6.48 10.68
C LEU A 75 -10.93 5.20 10.20
N LYS A 76 -12.20 5.02 10.57
CA LYS A 76 -12.99 3.83 10.18
C LYS A 76 -13.20 3.70 8.66
N PRO A 77 -13.61 4.76 7.92
CA PRO A 77 -13.69 4.68 6.46
C PRO A 77 -12.33 4.42 5.80
N PHE A 78 -11.25 5.01 6.33
CA PHE A 78 -9.91 4.78 5.82
C PHE A 78 -9.49 3.31 5.98
N LEU A 79 -9.68 2.73 7.16
CA LEU A 79 -9.40 1.32 7.41
C LEU A 79 -10.26 0.42 6.50
N ALA A 80 -11.56 0.70 6.37
CA ALA A 80 -12.44 -0.07 5.49
C ALA A 80 -12.04 0.01 4.00
N LEU A 81 -11.43 1.13 3.57
CA LEU A 81 -10.93 1.27 2.20
C LEU A 81 -9.64 0.50 1.94
N THR A 82 -8.81 0.31 2.97
CA THR A 82 -7.53 -0.40 2.86
C THR A 82 -7.63 -1.89 3.19
N THR A 83 -8.64 -2.31 3.96
CA THR A 83 -8.89 -3.72 4.32
C THR A 83 -8.93 -4.66 3.11
N PRO A 84 -9.61 -4.34 1.99
CA PRO A 84 -9.62 -5.23 0.83
C PRO A 84 -8.22 -5.54 0.29
N LEU A 85 -7.32 -4.57 0.34
CA LEU A 85 -5.95 -4.76 -0.13
C LEU A 85 -5.06 -5.43 0.93
N ASN A 86 -5.15 -4.99 2.19
CA ASN A 86 -4.21 -5.41 3.24
C ASN A 86 -4.61 -6.72 3.93
N ASP A 87 -5.90 -6.98 4.09
CA ASP A 87 -6.39 -8.14 4.85
C ASP A 87 -7.00 -9.21 3.94
N GLU A 88 -7.84 -8.79 2.97
CA GLU A 88 -8.55 -9.70 2.07
C GLU A 88 -7.75 -10.05 0.81
N CYS A 89 -6.66 -9.34 0.52
CA CYS A 89 -5.84 -9.50 -0.69
C CYS A 89 -6.70 -9.48 -1.98
N ASP A 90 -7.69 -8.58 -2.02
CA ASP A 90 -8.64 -8.40 -3.13
C ASP A 90 -8.44 -7.04 -3.81
N PRO A 91 -7.54 -6.95 -4.83
CA PRO A 91 -7.26 -5.70 -5.52
C PRO A 91 -8.46 -5.17 -6.33
N HIS A 92 -9.34 -6.05 -6.84
CA HIS A 92 -10.56 -5.63 -7.54
C HIS A 92 -11.51 -4.89 -6.59
N LYS A 93 -11.76 -5.46 -5.42
CA LYS A 93 -12.59 -4.86 -4.39
C LYS A 93 -11.99 -3.53 -3.89
N PHE A 94 -10.66 -3.47 -3.72
CA PHE A 94 -9.94 -2.27 -3.34
C PHE A 94 -10.14 -1.13 -4.34
N ILE A 95 -9.93 -1.36 -5.65
CA ILE A 95 -10.13 -0.35 -6.69
C ILE A 95 -11.57 0.14 -6.69
N ALA A 96 -12.53 -0.77 -6.75
CA ALA A 96 -13.91 -0.43 -6.92
C ALA A 96 -14.52 0.26 -5.69
N LEU A 97 -14.12 -0.10 -4.44
CA LEU A 97 -14.51 0.65 -3.23
C LEU A 97 -13.99 2.08 -3.26
N ASN A 98 -12.71 2.25 -3.62
CA ASN A 98 -12.11 3.57 -3.69
C ASN A 98 -12.74 4.43 -4.79
N GLN A 99 -13.05 3.89 -5.97
CA GLN A 99 -13.80 4.59 -7.03
C GLN A 99 -15.19 5.04 -6.57
N ALA A 100 -15.91 4.15 -5.86
CA ALA A 100 -17.28 4.44 -5.43
C ALA A 100 -17.37 5.52 -4.35
N ILE A 101 -16.33 5.69 -3.54
CA ILE A 101 -16.33 6.58 -2.36
C ILE A 101 -15.65 7.90 -2.65
N ASN A 102 -14.56 7.89 -3.42
CA ASN A 102 -13.81 9.09 -3.74
C ASN A 102 -14.53 9.91 -4.80
N ARG A 103 -15.21 10.97 -4.35
CA ARG A 103 -15.83 11.97 -5.24
C ARG A 103 -14.79 12.85 -5.96
N ARG A 104 -13.54 12.87 -5.47
CA ARG A 104 -12.43 13.62 -6.05
C ARG A 104 -11.48 12.66 -6.75
N PRO A 105 -10.97 12.98 -7.95
CA PRO A 105 -10.06 12.10 -8.68
C PRO A 105 -8.66 11.99 -8.03
N HIS A 106 -8.32 12.84 -7.07
CA HIS A 106 -6.96 12.96 -6.52
C HIS A 106 -6.34 11.70 -5.91
N PRO A 107 -7.03 10.86 -5.10
CA PRO A 107 -6.38 9.65 -4.57
C PRO A 107 -6.33 8.50 -5.56
N LEU A 108 -7.09 8.54 -6.65
CA LEU A 108 -7.28 7.42 -7.56
C LEU A 108 -5.98 6.93 -8.26
N PRO A 109 -5.04 7.80 -8.71
CA PRO A 109 -3.79 7.30 -9.30
C PRO A 109 -3.00 6.38 -8.37
N LEU A 110 -2.93 6.68 -7.06
CA LEU A 110 -2.27 5.81 -6.08
C LEU A 110 -3.00 4.46 -5.95
N VAL A 111 -4.34 4.52 -5.87
CA VAL A 111 -5.21 3.33 -5.79
C VAL A 111 -5.06 2.45 -7.02
N TYR A 112 -5.06 3.06 -8.20
CA TYR A 112 -4.91 2.35 -9.47
C TYR A 112 -3.54 1.74 -9.60
N SER A 113 -2.46 2.46 -9.26
CA SER A 113 -1.12 1.90 -9.31
C SER A 113 -1.00 0.65 -8.45
N LEU A 114 -1.42 0.72 -7.18
CA LEU A 114 -1.38 -0.42 -6.27
C LEU A 114 -2.29 -1.57 -6.71
N GLY A 115 -3.54 -1.26 -7.03
CA GLY A 115 -4.53 -2.27 -7.40
C GLY A 115 -4.18 -2.99 -8.70
N TYR A 116 -3.80 -2.24 -9.74
CA TYR A 116 -3.41 -2.81 -11.03
C TYR A 116 -2.11 -3.60 -10.96
N PHE A 117 -1.16 -3.21 -10.11
CA PHE A 117 0.03 -4.01 -9.87
C PHE A 117 -0.34 -5.43 -9.42
N PHE A 118 -1.16 -5.55 -8.37
CA PHE A 118 -1.54 -6.87 -7.85
C PHE A 118 -2.53 -7.63 -8.73
N LEU A 119 -3.16 -6.97 -9.71
CA LEU A 119 -3.93 -7.62 -10.77
C LEU A 119 -3.08 -8.11 -11.96
N GLY A 120 -1.78 -7.79 -11.98
CA GLY A 120 -0.89 -8.11 -13.10
C GLY A 120 -1.00 -7.15 -14.30
N HIS A 121 -1.71 -6.03 -14.14
CA HIS A 121 -1.81 -4.98 -15.17
C HIS A 121 -0.65 -3.99 -15.04
N PHE A 122 0.56 -4.46 -15.32
CA PHE A 122 1.80 -3.74 -15.00
C PHE A 122 1.97 -2.43 -15.76
N GLU A 123 1.57 -2.35 -17.04
CA GLU A 123 1.61 -1.12 -17.81
C GLU A 123 0.76 -0.01 -17.18
N ALA A 124 -0.49 -0.35 -16.84
CA ALA A 124 -1.39 0.59 -16.16
C ALA A 124 -0.84 0.99 -14.78
N SER A 125 -0.29 0.03 -14.02
CA SER A 125 0.32 0.29 -12.72
C SER A 125 1.48 1.27 -12.83
N ALA A 126 2.42 1.07 -13.76
CA ALA A 126 3.56 1.94 -13.98
C ALA A 126 3.13 3.36 -14.40
N MET A 127 2.15 3.47 -15.29
CA MET A 127 1.58 4.76 -15.74
C MET A 127 1.00 5.56 -14.56
N TYR A 128 0.20 4.94 -13.71
CA TYR A 128 -0.36 5.62 -12.54
C TYR A 128 0.68 5.92 -11.45
N ALA A 129 1.68 5.04 -11.26
CA ALA A 129 2.81 5.31 -10.37
C ALA A 129 3.61 6.54 -10.82
N GLU A 130 3.80 6.69 -12.12
CA GLU A 130 4.45 7.87 -12.72
C GLU A 130 3.67 9.16 -12.44
N GLN A 131 2.33 9.12 -12.56
CA GLN A 131 1.48 10.28 -12.21
C GLN A 131 1.64 10.68 -10.74
N VAL A 132 1.71 9.71 -9.82
CA VAL A 132 1.92 9.96 -8.38
C VAL A 132 3.32 10.53 -8.13
N SER A 133 4.35 9.97 -8.75
CA SER A 133 5.75 10.36 -8.52
C SER A 133 6.06 11.77 -9.04
N LYS A 134 5.44 12.19 -10.14
CA LYS A 134 5.59 13.53 -10.74
C LYS A 134 4.69 14.59 -10.10
N SER A 135 3.72 14.21 -9.31
CA SER A 135 2.78 15.15 -8.72
C SER A 135 3.40 15.98 -7.61
N ASN A 136 3.15 17.29 -7.65
CA ASN A 136 3.51 18.22 -6.57
C ASN A 136 2.40 18.36 -5.52
N SER A 137 1.31 17.60 -5.61
CA SER A 137 0.24 17.63 -4.61
C SER A 137 0.77 17.21 -3.23
N PRO A 138 0.47 17.95 -2.15
CA PRO A 138 0.88 17.58 -0.78
C PRO A 138 0.43 16.17 -0.37
N PHE A 139 -0.69 15.70 -0.91
CA PHE A 139 -1.18 14.34 -0.71
C PHE A 139 -0.20 13.31 -1.27
N PHE A 140 0.28 13.48 -2.52
CA PHE A 140 1.17 12.53 -3.17
C PHE A 140 2.62 12.65 -2.72
N LEU A 141 3.07 13.80 -2.23
CA LEU A 141 4.43 13.96 -1.71
C LEU A 141 4.75 12.94 -0.61
N ARG A 142 3.74 12.52 0.17
CA ARG A 142 3.89 11.47 1.20
C ARG A 142 4.24 10.10 0.61
N TYR A 143 3.71 9.79 -0.57
CA TYR A 143 3.82 8.49 -1.22
C TYR A 143 4.83 8.47 -2.37
N LYS A 144 5.40 9.63 -2.71
CA LYS A 144 6.26 9.84 -3.87
C LYS A 144 7.37 8.80 -4.00
N TRP A 145 7.97 8.42 -2.90
CA TRP A 145 9.09 7.49 -2.89
C TRP A 145 8.65 6.04 -2.74
N SER A 146 7.66 5.77 -1.90
CA SER A 146 7.16 4.41 -1.74
C SER A 146 6.48 3.85 -3.00
N ILE A 147 5.89 4.71 -3.83
CA ILE A 147 5.26 4.29 -5.09
C ILE A 147 6.30 3.81 -6.12
N LEU A 148 7.56 4.23 -6.00
CA LEU A 148 8.62 3.79 -6.91
C LEU A 148 8.92 2.29 -6.80
N ILE A 149 8.60 1.65 -5.66
CA ILE A 149 8.64 0.18 -5.55
C ILE A 149 7.74 -0.44 -6.61
N TYR A 150 6.49 0.01 -6.70
CA TYR A 150 5.51 -0.54 -7.63
C TYR A 150 5.80 -0.14 -9.07
N LYS A 151 6.35 1.08 -9.29
CA LYS A 151 6.79 1.51 -10.61
C LYS A 151 7.91 0.62 -11.14
N ALA A 152 9.03 0.52 -10.39
CA ALA A 152 10.17 -0.31 -10.79
C ALA A 152 9.80 -1.79 -10.92
N SER A 153 8.94 -2.30 -10.00
CA SER A 153 8.44 -3.68 -10.07
C SER A 153 7.57 -3.92 -11.30
N SER A 154 6.73 -2.96 -11.67
CA SER A 154 5.89 -3.06 -12.88
C SER A 154 6.74 -3.07 -14.14
N GLU A 155 7.74 -2.20 -14.22
CA GLU A 155 8.71 -2.13 -15.32
C GLU A 155 9.51 -3.44 -15.42
N TYR A 156 9.95 -4.00 -14.29
CA TYR A 156 10.60 -5.31 -14.22
C TYR A 156 9.70 -6.43 -14.74
N MET A 157 8.44 -6.48 -14.30
CA MET A 157 7.48 -7.51 -14.72
C MET A 157 7.09 -7.43 -16.20
N GLN A 158 7.26 -6.26 -16.83
CA GLN A 158 7.11 -6.07 -18.28
C GLN A 158 8.36 -6.46 -19.06
N GLY A 159 9.48 -6.80 -18.40
CA GLY A 159 10.77 -7.05 -19.03
C GLY A 159 11.52 -5.77 -19.43
N ASP A 160 11.01 -4.59 -19.09
CA ASP A 160 11.69 -3.30 -19.33
C ASP A 160 12.71 -3.01 -18.21
N PHE A 161 13.76 -3.82 -18.19
CA PHE A 161 14.83 -3.72 -17.19
C PHE A 161 15.60 -2.38 -17.28
N SER A 162 15.61 -1.76 -18.44
CA SER A 162 16.29 -0.48 -18.64
C SER A 162 15.59 0.64 -17.89
N THR A 163 14.26 0.74 -18.04
CA THR A 163 13.43 1.73 -17.32
C THR A 163 13.38 1.43 -15.83
N ALA A 164 13.29 0.15 -15.43
CA ALA A 164 13.34 -0.24 -14.03
C ALA A 164 14.65 0.22 -13.35
N ARG A 165 15.81 -0.01 -13.98
CA ARG A 165 17.11 0.48 -13.48
C ARG A 165 17.16 2.01 -13.40
N HIS A 166 16.57 2.70 -14.37
CA HIS A 166 16.49 4.16 -14.32
C HIS A 166 15.63 4.65 -13.13
N THR A 167 14.50 4.01 -12.89
CA THR A 167 13.63 4.31 -11.73
C THR A 167 14.36 4.07 -10.41
N ILE A 168 15.13 2.99 -10.29
CA ILE A 168 15.93 2.69 -9.09
C ILE A 168 17.05 3.72 -8.90
N ARG A 169 17.76 4.08 -9.97
CA ARG A 169 18.83 5.08 -9.93
C ARG A 169 18.32 6.44 -9.47
N ASN A 170 17.18 6.89 -9.98
CA ASN A 170 16.54 8.14 -9.55
C ASN A 170 16.20 8.14 -8.05
N PHE A 171 15.83 6.98 -7.50
CA PHE A 171 15.62 6.84 -6.07
C PHE A 171 16.93 6.88 -5.29
N GLU A 172 18.00 6.22 -5.76
CA GLU A 172 19.31 6.24 -5.11
C GLU A 172 19.89 7.66 -5.08
N ASP A 173 19.78 8.42 -6.17
CA ASP A 173 20.21 9.81 -6.22
C ASP A 173 19.47 10.66 -5.17
N PHE A 174 18.13 10.48 -5.06
CA PHE A 174 17.36 11.13 -3.99
C PHE A 174 17.82 10.69 -2.61
N PHE A 175 18.02 9.39 -2.39
CA PHE A 175 18.40 8.83 -1.09
C PHE A 175 19.73 9.39 -0.61
N HIS A 176 20.74 9.40 -1.47
CA HIS A 176 22.08 9.90 -1.13
C HIS A 176 22.11 11.42 -0.87
N ASN A 177 21.26 12.18 -1.55
CA ASN A 177 21.14 13.63 -1.35
C ASN A 177 20.18 14.01 -0.20
N SER A 178 19.61 13.05 0.49
CA SER A 178 18.66 13.29 1.58
C SER A 178 19.34 13.39 2.94
N THR A 179 18.65 14.04 3.90
CA THR A 179 19.12 14.09 5.31
C THR A 179 19.09 12.70 5.96
N PRO A 180 19.91 12.42 6.99
CA PRO A 180 19.92 11.12 7.68
C PRO A 180 18.56 10.66 8.19
N LYS A 181 17.71 11.59 8.64
CA LYS A 181 16.33 11.29 9.08
C LYS A 181 15.47 10.77 7.93
N VAL A 182 15.62 11.33 6.73
CA VAL A 182 14.89 10.90 5.52
C VAL A 182 15.44 9.58 5.02
N GLN A 183 16.74 9.35 5.08
CA GLN A 183 17.38 8.09 4.74
C GLN A 183 16.88 6.95 5.65
N GLU A 184 16.88 7.15 6.97
CA GLU A 184 16.38 6.15 7.91
C GLU A 184 14.90 5.80 7.64
N LYS A 185 14.07 6.80 7.36
CA LYS A 185 12.65 6.58 7.00
C LYS A 185 12.47 5.75 5.72
N ASN A 186 13.36 5.89 4.76
CA ASN A 186 13.24 5.26 3.43
C ASN A 186 14.17 4.05 3.24
N LYS A 187 14.89 3.61 4.26
CA LYS A 187 15.86 2.52 4.17
C LYS A 187 15.23 1.21 3.65
N ASN A 188 14.00 0.90 4.07
CA ASN A 188 13.32 -0.31 3.63
C ASN A 188 12.91 -0.24 2.15
N ILE A 189 12.53 0.95 1.66
CA ILE A 189 12.26 1.19 0.24
C ILE A 189 13.54 0.97 -0.56
N ARG A 190 14.64 1.53 -0.09
CA ARG A 190 15.97 1.38 -0.71
C ARG A 190 16.37 -0.09 -0.83
N LEU A 191 16.35 -0.81 0.27
CA LEU A 191 16.72 -2.23 0.29
C LEU A 191 15.87 -3.04 -0.68
N PHE A 192 14.56 -2.76 -0.75
CA PHE A 192 13.66 -3.41 -1.68
C PHE A 192 14.08 -3.19 -3.15
N LEU A 193 14.36 -1.94 -3.51
CA LEU A 193 14.79 -1.59 -4.87
C LEU A 193 16.16 -2.19 -5.21
N LEU A 194 17.07 -2.25 -4.24
CA LEU A 194 18.39 -2.88 -4.42
C LEU A 194 18.28 -4.41 -4.59
N LEU A 195 17.38 -5.09 -3.87
CA LEU A 195 17.10 -6.51 -4.11
C LEU A 195 16.56 -6.73 -5.53
N LEU A 196 15.61 -5.89 -5.96
CA LEU A 196 15.06 -5.96 -7.32
C LEU A 196 16.16 -5.76 -8.37
N GLN A 197 17.06 -4.79 -8.15
CA GLN A 197 18.21 -4.56 -9.03
C GLN A 197 19.16 -5.76 -9.06
N ALA A 198 19.52 -6.31 -7.91
CA ALA A 198 20.39 -7.47 -7.82
C ALA A 198 19.81 -8.68 -8.59
N ILE A 199 18.48 -8.88 -8.52
CA ILE A 199 17.78 -9.92 -9.29
C ILE A 199 17.88 -9.65 -10.80
N MET A 200 17.67 -8.41 -11.25
CA MET A 200 17.79 -8.04 -12.68
C MET A 200 19.21 -8.19 -13.21
N ASP A 201 20.21 -7.97 -12.37
CA ASP A 201 21.61 -8.02 -12.73
C ASP A 201 22.21 -9.42 -12.52
N LEU A 202 21.42 -10.37 -11.96
CA LEU A 202 21.86 -11.73 -11.56
C LEU A 202 23.12 -11.71 -10.67
N ASP A 203 23.21 -10.70 -9.82
CA ASP A 203 24.31 -10.50 -8.87
C ASP A 203 24.09 -11.39 -7.63
N ILE A 204 24.64 -12.61 -7.70
CA ILE A 204 24.43 -13.67 -6.69
C ILE A 204 24.91 -13.23 -5.30
N GLU A 205 25.99 -12.46 -5.20
CA GLU A 205 26.53 -11.99 -3.93
C GLU A 205 25.54 -11.02 -3.26
N LYS A 206 25.08 -10.01 -3.98
CA LYS A 206 24.09 -9.05 -3.48
C LYS A 206 22.72 -9.68 -3.25
N ILE A 207 22.29 -10.63 -4.09
CA ILE A 207 21.06 -11.40 -3.86
C ILE A 207 21.11 -12.04 -2.47
N ASN A 208 22.22 -12.73 -2.13
CA ASN A 208 22.36 -13.39 -0.83
C ASN A 208 22.43 -12.39 0.34
N GLU A 209 23.13 -11.25 0.16
CA GLU A 209 23.19 -10.18 1.17
C GLU A 209 21.78 -9.66 1.48
N TYR A 210 21.02 -9.23 0.48
CA TYR A 210 19.70 -8.63 0.68
C TYR A 210 18.66 -9.66 1.12
N ARG A 211 18.73 -10.90 0.66
CA ARG A 211 17.88 -12.00 1.12
C ARG A 211 18.00 -12.21 2.61
N ASN A 212 19.22 -12.25 3.17
CA ASN A 212 19.47 -12.42 4.59
C ASN A 212 18.85 -11.27 5.43
N VAL A 213 18.93 -10.02 4.93
CA VAL A 213 18.32 -8.87 5.61
C VAL A 213 16.80 -9.02 5.69
N TYR A 214 16.15 -9.48 4.61
CA TYR A 214 14.70 -9.51 4.53
C TYR A 214 14.05 -10.72 5.21
N GLN A 215 14.71 -11.86 5.35
CA GLN A 215 14.16 -13.03 6.01
C GLN A 215 13.58 -12.70 7.41
N HIS A 216 14.16 -11.74 8.11
CA HIS A 216 13.79 -11.36 9.47
C HIS A 216 12.79 -10.20 9.54
N SER A 217 12.63 -9.43 8.47
CA SER A 217 11.83 -8.18 8.47
C SER A 217 10.51 -8.27 7.70
N ILE A 218 10.26 -9.37 6.97
CA ILE A 218 9.09 -9.51 6.08
C ILE A 218 7.74 -9.28 6.79
N ARG A 219 7.63 -9.67 8.06
CA ARG A 219 6.41 -9.54 8.87
C ARG A 219 6.05 -8.09 9.23
N SER A 220 6.96 -7.15 9.04
CA SER A 220 6.72 -5.72 9.34
C SER A 220 6.00 -4.97 8.21
N PHE A 221 5.85 -5.60 7.04
CA PHE A 221 5.21 -4.98 5.88
C PHE A 221 3.69 -5.26 5.82
N PRO A 222 2.89 -4.38 5.16
CA PRO A 222 1.52 -4.70 4.81
C PRO A 222 1.43 -6.01 4.02
N LYS A 223 0.37 -6.78 4.21
CA LYS A 223 0.24 -8.17 3.73
C LYS A 223 0.58 -8.37 2.25
N LEU A 224 0.06 -7.52 1.34
CA LEU A 224 0.38 -7.63 -0.08
C LEU A 224 1.80 -7.18 -0.43
N THR A 225 2.35 -6.17 0.27
CA THR A 225 3.76 -5.78 0.09
C THR A 225 4.67 -6.92 0.57
N ALA A 226 4.34 -7.55 1.70
CA ALA A 226 5.04 -8.73 2.20
C ALA A 226 4.96 -9.90 1.21
N ALA A 227 3.78 -10.13 0.59
CA ALA A 227 3.61 -11.15 -0.44
C ALA A 227 4.47 -10.88 -1.67
N TRP A 228 4.53 -9.63 -2.14
CA TRP A 228 5.41 -9.25 -3.24
C TRP A 228 6.89 -9.47 -2.89
N LEU A 229 7.30 -9.08 -1.68
CA LEU A 229 8.65 -9.35 -1.20
C LEU A 229 8.94 -10.85 -1.09
N THR A 230 7.98 -11.66 -0.61
CA THR A 230 8.08 -13.14 -0.58
C THR A 230 8.29 -13.71 -1.98
N TYR A 231 7.59 -13.18 -2.99
CA TYR A 231 7.77 -13.58 -4.37
C TYR A 231 9.17 -13.26 -4.89
N LEU A 232 9.69 -12.05 -4.62
CA LEU A 232 11.07 -11.69 -4.99
C LEU A 232 12.11 -12.54 -4.27
N LEU A 233 11.89 -12.88 -2.99
CA LEU A 233 12.77 -13.78 -2.25
C LEU A 233 12.74 -15.21 -2.82
N GLY A 234 11.58 -15.65 -3.31
CA GLY A 234 11.46 -16.91 -4.06
C GLY A 234 12.28 -16.89 -5.34
N ILE A 235 12.20 -15.82 -6.13
CA ILE A 235 13.03 -15.63 -7.33
C ILE A 235 14.51 -15.58 -6.97
N ALA A 236 14.87 -14.84 -5.93
CA ALA A 236 16.24 -14.75 -5.44
C ALA A 236 16.79 -16.12 -5.04
N ALA A 237 16.03 -16.92 -4.30
CA ALA A 237 16.40 -18.28 -3.92
C ALA A 237 16.56 -19.18 -5.15
N TYR A 238 15.66 -19.07 -6.13
CA TYR A 238 15.74 -19.82 -7.38
C TYR A 238 17.04 -19.54 -8.15
N TYR A 239 17.45 -18.27 -8.28
CA TYR A 239 18.66 -17.90 -9.00
C TYR A 239 19.96 -18.32 -8.29
N VAL A 240 19.94 -18.47 -6.97
CA VAL A 240 21.08 -19.00 -6.22
C VAL A 240 21.05 -20.53 -6.09
N ASN A 241 20.15 -21.22 -6.83
CA ASN A 241 19.91 -22.66 -6.83
C ASN A 241 19.47 -23.24 -5.46
N ASP A 242 18.94 -22.41 -4.57
CA ASP A 242 18.29 -22.82 -3.30
C ASP A 242 16.82 -23.16 -3.58
N TYR A 243 16.62 -24.28 -4.29
CA TYR A 243 15.30 -24.66 -4.81
C TYR A 243 14.31 -25.04 -3.71
N GLU A 244 14.78 -25.55 -2.59
CA GLU A 244 13.92 -25.88 -1.44
C GLU A 244 13.32 -24.61 -0.82
N THR A 245 14.15 -23.63 -0.52
CA THR A 245 13.69 -22.33 -0.01
C THR A 245 12.81 -21.60 -1.04
N ALA A 246 13.16 -21.64 -2.33
CA ALA A 246 12.34 -21.06 -3.39
C ALA A 246 10.95 -21.71 -3.42
N PHE A 247 10.88 -23.05 -3.34
CA PHE A 247 9.62 -23.79 -3.30
C PHE A 247 8.76 -23.38 -2.09
N GLN A 248 9.37 -23.23 -0.89
CA GLN A 248 8.66 -22.80 0.31
C GLN A 248 8.06 -21.39 0.14
N TYR A 249 8.83 -20.44 -0.38
CA TYR A 249 8.34 -19.08 -0.64
C TYR A 249 7.16 -19.09 -1.64
N PHE A 250 7.30 -19.73 -2.78
CA PHE A 250 6.23 -19.77 -3.77
C PHE A 250 5.00 -20.53 -3.28
N SER A 251 5.17 -21.65 -2.56
CA SER A 251 4.06 -22.39 -1.97
C SER A 251 3.26 -21.56 -0.97
N SER A 252 3.94 -20.70 -0.21
CA SER A 252 3.26 -19.79 0.74
C SER A 252 2.35 -18.76 0.05
N LEU A 253 2.61 -18.46 -1.23
CA LEU A 253 1.80 -17.52 -2.03
C LEU A 253 0.59 -18.16 -2.69
N MET A 254 0.51 -19.49 -2.71
CA MET A 254 -0.63 -20.21 -3.29
C MET A 254 -1.88 -20.12 -2.41
N GLN A 255 -1.73 -19.78 -1.12
CA GLN A 255 -2.83 -19.70 -0.16
C GLN A 255 -3.03 -18.26 0.31
N GLY A 256 -4.25 -17.75 0.14
CA GLY A 256 -4.64 -16.41 0.60
C GLY A 256 -4.32 -15.26 -0.36
N TYR A 257 -3.75 -15.56 -1.56
CA TYR A 257 -3.42 -14.56 -2.58
C TYR A 257 -4.00 -14.90 -3.96
N GLU A 258 -5.00 -15.77 -4.02
CA GLU A 258 -5.59 -16.33 -5.25
C GLU A 258 -6.22 -15.25 -6.16
N LYS A 259 -6.54 -14.09 -5.60
CA LYS A 259 -7.10 -12.94 -6.33
C LYS A 259 -6.02 -12.00 -6.90
N THR A 260 -4.76 -12.35 -6.74
CA THR A 260 -3.62 -11.58 -7.24
C THR A 260 -2.85 -12.37 -8.29
N PHE A 261 -2.07 -11.67 -9.11
CA PHE A 261 -1.16 -12.32 -10.06
C PHE A 261 -0.08 -13.17 -9.36
N LEU A 262 0.20 -12.91 -8.09
CA LEU A 262 1.27 -13.58 -7.34
C LEU A 262 1.06 -15.08 -7.23
N ALA A 263 -0.18 -15.52 -7.01
CA ALA A 263 -0.48 -16.96 -6.94
C ALA A 263 -0.23 -17.65 -8.27
N GLN A 264 -0.68 -17.05 -9.39
CA GLN A 264 -0.43 -17.61 -10.71
C GLN A 264 1.06 -17.65 -11.02
N ALA A 265 1.79 -16.55 -10.84
CA ALA A 265 3.21 -16.47 -11.09
C ALA A 265 4.03 -17.42 -10.20
N ALA A 266 3.63 -17.60 -8.92
CA ALA A 266 4.24 -18.57 -8.03
C ALA A 266 4.03 -20.02 -8.50
N SER A 267 2.83 -20.35 -9.02
CA SER A 267 2.55 -21.67 -9.59
C SER A 267 3.48 -22.02 -10.75
N GLU A 268 3.77 -21.05 -11.62
CA GLU A 268 4.69 -21.26 -12.76
C GLU A 268 6.11 -21.57 -12.29
N TYR A 269 6.59 -20.93 -11.21
CA TYR A 269 7.90 -21.26 -10.64
C TYR A 269 7.90 -22.61 -9.92
N ILE A 270 6.83 -22.96 -9.22
CA ILE A 270 6.70 -24.28 -8.57
C ILE A 270 6.84 -25.39 -9.61
N GLU A 271 6.19 -25.28 -10.76
CA GLU A 271 6.30 -26.28 -11.84
C GLU A 271 7.73 -26.39 -12.40
N LYS A 272 8.49 -25.29 -12.46
CA LYS A 272 9.90 -25.28 -12.86
C LYS A 272 10.82 -25.90 -11.80
N ILE A 273 10.50 -25.75 -10.53
CA ILE A 273 11.34 -26.20 -9.39
C ILE A 273 11.14 -27.69 -9.10
N LYS A 274 9.93 -28.23 -9.21
CA LYS A 274 9.63 -29.62 -8.91
C LYS A 274 10.61 -30.64 -9.53
N PRO A 275 10.93 -30.58 -10.84
CA PRO A 275 11.89 -31.50 -11.42
C PRO A 275 13.31 -31.37 -10.82
N LEU A 276 13.69 -30.16 -10.40
CA LEU A 276 15.03 -29.88 -9.87
C LEU A 276 15.20 -30.42 -8.45
N LEU A 277 14.14 -30.44 -7.64
CA LEU A 277 14.14 -31.04 -6.29
C LEU A 277 14.32 -32.56 -6.34
N PHE A 278 13.66 -33.27 -7.28
CA PHE A 278 13.78 -34.70 -7.42
C PHE A 278 15.22 -35.14 -7.82
N VAL A 279 15.93 -34.33 -8.62
CA VAL A 279 17.31 -34.60 -8.99
C VAL A 279 18.28 -34.42 -7.81
N ALA A 280 17.99 -33.52 -6.88
CA ALA A 280 18.80 -33.27 -5.68
C ALA A 280 18.71 -34.42 -4.64
N GLU A 281 17.53 -35.05 -4.51
CA GLU A 281 17.32 -36.19 -3.58
C GLU A 281 17.95 -37.50 -4.07
N THR A 282 18.31 -37.61 -5.35
CA THR A 282 18.88 -38.82 -5.95
C THR A 282 20.42 -38.82 -6.07
N ARG A 283 21.05 -37.75 -5.57
CA ARG A 283 22.52 -37.64 -5.47
C ARG A 283 22.99 -37.69 -4.03
#